data_7ad9e2fa90a21eeca79342f65df484dd
#
_entry.id   7ad9e2fa90a21eeca79342f65df484dd
#
_cell.length_a   1.000
_cell.length_b   1.000
_cell.length_c   1.000
_cell.angle_alpha   90.00
_cell.angle_beta   90.00
_cell.angle_gamma   90.00
#
_symmetry.space_group_name_H-M   'P 1'
#
loop_
_entity.id
_entity.type
_entity.pdbx_description
1 polymer ?
#
loop_
_entity_poly.entity_id
_entity_poly.type
_entity_poly.pdbx_seq_one_letter_code
_entity_poly.pdbx_strand_id
1 'polypeptide(L)'
;MANSFKNSYFYISYIRRVFLSLLLCFSFGLTDEFNATLIENWQKASEILDTLKISKKQKEDILNSIKALKENENELKEFETLSLCVKNGDIKCVKKSIEKYPKLLSYKFHPYASLLTATLKYKNIERNKYGFIAKVDFGFDEKMFDFLVSKGHRVYGDDMLPFLLLQNEAVSDEKCLEIIKKMRDDGMDLGIKMPYYENTTLDIQALDNYKPKTAAYILKNGQKSQFFNGFPLKIAYGHIMGFFKENNASFEKKLKATPKSIELSKSEKYKKFIDKEFEILKVYLKANGDEKFIAEIEKIFTELNDKESLEKLEKLGYKLKKDNLENIRRQNFGK
;
A
#
# COMPACT_ATOMS: atom_id res chain seq x y z
N MET A 1 -10.70 -21.77 19.52
CA MET A 1 -9.91 -21.30 18.37
C MET A 1 -10.66 -20.47 17.32
N ALA A 2 -11.98 -20.57 17.18
CA ALA A 2 -12.77 -19.82 16.18
C ALA A 2 -12.89 -18.28 16.43
N ASN A 3 -12.72 -17.82 17.67
CA ASN A 3 -12.85 -16.37 18.01
C ASN A 3 -11.60 -15.54 17.69
N SER A 4 -10.43 -16.16 17.56
CA SER A 4 -9.18 -15.47 17.22
C SER A 4 -9.15 -15.01 15.74
N PHE A 5 -9.81 -15.74 14.85
CA PHE A 5 -9.82 -15.46 13.42
C PHE A 5 -10.73 -14.28 13.03
N LYS A 6 -11.85 -14.07 13.70
CA LYS A 6 -12.75 -12.93 13.43
C LYS A 6 -12.09 -11.58 13.71
N ASN A 7 -11.21 -11.51 14.71
CA ASN A 7 -10.55 -10.25 15.07
C ASN A 7 -9.45 -9.84 14.08
N SER A 8 -8.83 -10.77 13.35
CA SER A 8 -7.69 -10.43 12.49
C SER A 8 -8.09 -9.75 11.17
N TYR A 9 -9.29 -10.03 10.62
CA TYR A 9 -9.82 -9.36 9.42
C TYR A 9 -10.31 -7.94 9.70
N PHE A 10 -10.99 -7.79 10.82
CA PHE A 10 -11.35 -6.44 11.31
C PHE A 10 -10.09 -5.61 11.55
N TYR A 11 -9.02 -6.26 12.02
CA TYR A 11 -7.73 -5.61 12.28
C TYR A 11 -7.04 -5.14 11.00
N ILE A 12 -7.00 -5.92 9.92
CA ILE A 12 -6.32 -5.54 8.67
C ILE A 12 -7.05 -4.39 7.96
N SER A 13 -8.38 -4.47 7.83
CA SER A 13 -9.18 -3.37 7.27
C SER A 13 -9.20 -2.14 8.19
N TYR A 14 -9.19 -2.35 9.51
CA TYR A 14 -9.11 -1.30 10.51
C TYR A 14 -7.71 -0.66 10.52
N ILE A 15 -6.65 -1.46 10.46
CA ILE A 15 -5.26 -1.00 10.35
C ILE A 15 -5.04 -0.19 9.07
N ARG A 16 -5.55 -0.65 7.92
CA ARG A 16 -5.51 0.11 6.66
C ARG A 16 -6.19 1.48 6.82
N ARG A 17 -7.36 1.55 7.45
CA ARG A 17 -8.11 2.80 7.67
C ARG A 17 -7.45 3.71 8.71
N VAL A 18 -6.97 3.17 9.81
CA VAL A 18 -6.27 3.92 10.86
C VAL A 18 -4.91 4.43 10.34
N PHE A 19 -4.21 3.64 9.56
CA PHE A 19 -2.93 4.02 8.99
C PHE A 19 -3.07 5.08 7.89
N LEU A 20 -4.07 4.95 7.00
CA LEU A 20 -4.44 6.05 6.09
C LEU A 20 -4.82 7.30 6.88
N SER A 21 -5.54 7.16 8.01
CA SER A 21 -5.91 8.29 8.86
C SER A 21 -4.69 8.97 9.49
N LEU A 22 -3.75 8.19 10.00
CA LEU A 22 -2.50 8.71 10.56
C LEU A 22 -1.63 9.37 9.47
N LEU A 23 -1.43 8.72 8.33
CA LEU A 23 -0.67 9.28 7.21
C LEU A 23 -1.28 10.54 6.65
N LEU A 24 -2.62 10.61 6.57
CA LEU A 24 -3.32 11.78 6.08
C LEU A 24 -3.39 12.89 7.13
N CYS A 25 -3.46 12.58 8.42
CA CYS A 25 -3.23 13.57 9.49
C CYS A 25 -1.80 14.13 9.39
N PHE A 26 -0.81 13.27 9.14
CA PHE A 26 0.59 13.69 8.95
C PHE A 26 0.81 14.44 7.63
N SER A 27 0.07 14.16 6.55
CA SER A 27 0.26 14.84 5.26
C SER A 27 -0.60 16.09 5.05
N PHE A 28 -1.70 16.30 5.78
CA PHE A 28 -2.66 17.39 5.53
C PHE A 28 -2.98 18.30 6.72
N GLY A 29 -2.87 17.83 7.95
CA GLY A 29 -3.19 18.65 9.14
C GLY A 29 -1.96 19.16 9.86
N LEU A 30 -0.84 18.46 9.67
CA LEU A 30 0.40 18.81 10.34
C LEU A 30 1.37 19.64 9.48
N THR A 31 1.13 19.82 8.17
CA THR A 31 2.10 20.52 7.33
C THR A 31 2.20 21.99 7.68
N ASP A 32 1.12 22.69 7.91
CA ASP A 32 1.18 24.12 8.20
C ASP A 32 1.38 24.41 9.68
N GLU A 33 0.62 23.78 10.59
CA GLU A 33 0.81 23.93 12.04
C GLU A 33 2.04 23.17 12.59
N PHE A 34 2.35 21.98 12.05
CA PHE A 34 3.48 21.18 12.51
C PHE A 34 4.80 21.78 12.03
N ASN A 35 4.88 22.31 10.82
CA ASN A 35 6.05 23.03 10.33
C ASN A 35 6.29 24.31 11.11
N ALA A 36 5.26 25.14 11.35
CA ALA A 36 5.36 26.32 12.19
C ALA A 36 5.79 25.92 13.60
N THR A 37 5.18 24.90 14.19
CA THR A 37 5.50 24.43 15.56
C THR A 37 6.89 23.80 15.66
N LEU A 38 7.33 23.02 14.66
CA LEU A 38 8.68 22.46 14.62
C LEU A 38 9.74 23.55 14.51
N ILE A 39 9.45 24.60 13.77
CA ILE A 39 10.36 25.69 13.53
C ILE A 39 10.39 26.66 14.69
N GLU A 40 9.23 27.00 15.25
CA GLU A 40 9.11 27.96 16.34
C GLU A 40 9.53 27.38 17.71
N ASN A 41 9.39 26.08 17.90
CA ASN A 41 9.66 25.47 19.19
C ASN A 41 10.44 24.16 19.08
N TRP A 42 11.77 24.26 19.06
CA TRP A 42 12.69 23.12 19.02
C TRP A 42 12.43 22.05 20.09
N GLN A 43 12.06 22.46 21.31
CA GLN A 43 11.74 21.51 22.38
C GLN A 43 10.50 20.67 22.00
N LYS A 44 9.43 21.31 21.53
CA LYS A 44 8.24 20.59 21.06
C LYS A 44 8.55 19.66 19.89
N ALA A 45 9.41 20.08 18.97
CA ALA A 45 9.85 19.22 17.88
C ALA A 45 10.55 17.96 18.39
N SER A 46 11.45 18.11 19.38
CA SER A 46 12.14 16.97 19.99
C SER A 46 11.18 16.05 20.74
N GLU A 47 10.24 16.60 21.52
CA GLU A 47 9.22 15.83 22.22
C GLU A 47 8.32 15.03 21.27
N ILE A 48 7.87 15.66 20.17
CA ILE A 48 7.09 14.98 19.13
C ILE A 48 7.89 13.87 18.49
N LEU A 49 9.16 14.11 18.15
CA LEU A 49 10.03 13.09 17.58
C LEU A 49 10.30 11.93 18.56
N ASP A 50 10.26 12.16 19.87
CA ASP A 50 10.37 11.13 20.89
C ASP A 50 9.14 10.21 20.96
N THR A 51 7.98 10.73 20.57
CA THR A 51 6.75 9.91 20.48
C THR A 51 6.72 9.02 19.26
N LEU A 52 7.52 9.33 18.23
CA LEU A 52 7.60 8.56 17.00
C LEU A 52 8.56 7.37 17.17
N LYS A 53 8.13 6.19 16.73
CA LYS A 53 8.97 4.97 16.73
C LYS A 53 9.99 5.01 15.56
N ILE A 54 10.90 5.96 15.59
CA ILE A 54 11.96 6.13 14.59
C ILE A 54 13.32 5.79 15.19
N SER A 55 14.27 5.40 14.37
CA SER A 55 15.63 5.13 14.83
C SER A 55 16.29 6.41 15.36
N LYS A 56 17.23 6.25 16.30
CA LYS A 56 18.02 7.38 16.84
C LYS A 56 18.68 8.19 15.71
N LYS A 57 19.22 7.50 14.69
CA LYS A 57 19.84 8.14 13.53
C LYS A 57 18.83 8.99 12.73
N GLN A 58 17.63 8.46 12.46
CA GLN A 58 16.59 9.23 11.77
C GLN A 58 16.18 10.47 12.56
N LYS A 59 16.05 10.34 13.89
CA LYS A 59 15.77 11.48 14.75
C LYS A 59 16.88 12.54 14.66
N GLU A 60 18.14 12.14 14.76
CA GLU A 60 19.30 13.06 14.64
C GLU A 60 19.33 13.74 13.27
N ASP A 61 19.11 13.01 12.17
CA ASP A 61 19.07 13.58 10.81
C ASP A 61 17.99 14.65 10.65
N ILE A 62 16.82 14.43 11.23
CA ILE A 62 15.71 15.41 11.20
C ILE A 62 16.05 16.64 12.03
N LEU A 63 16.52 16.42 13.27
CA LEU A 63 16.89 17.52 14.14
C LEU A 63 17.99 18.39 13.54
N ASN A 64 18.99 17.78 12.90
CA ASN A 64 20.03 18.51 12.19
C ASN A 64 19.50 19.27 10.97
N SER A 65 18.55 18.69 10.23
CA SER A 65 17.91 19.37 9.09
C SER A 65 17.11 20.59 9.56
N ILE A 66 16.32 20.45 10.63
CA ILE A 66 15.55 21.57 11.21
C ILE A 66 16.49 22.67 11.75
N LYS A 67 17.60 22.28 12.41
CA LYS A 67 18.61 23.24 12.89
C LYS A 67 19.24 24.02 11.74
N ALA A 68 19.65 23.32 10.68
CA ALA A 68 20.22 23.96 9.49
C ALA A 68 19.22 24.92 8.81
N LEU A 69 17.94 24.60 8.81
CA LEU A 69 16.89 25.48 8.30
C LEU A 69 16.71 26.74 9.16
N LYS A 70 16.72 26.59 10.52
CA LYS A 70 16.63 27.75 11.43
C LYS A 70 17.83 28.71 11.30
N GLU A 71 19.01 28.17 11.06
CA GLU A 71 20.22 28.98 10.86
C GLU A 71 20.15 29.82 9.58
N ASN A 72 19.22 29.49 8.67
CA ASN A 72 19.03 30.22 7.42
C ASN A 72 17.55 30.50 7.13
N GLU A 73 17.01 31.54 7.74
CA GLU A 73 15.59 31.92 7.65
C GLU A 73 15.10 32.11 6.19
N ASN A 74 15.97 32.60 5.30
CA ASN A 74 15.61 32.80 3.91
C ASN A 74 15.44 31.44 3.17
N GLU A 75 16.31 30.48 3.48
CA GLU A 75 16.19 29.14 2.91
C GLU A 75 14.95 28.42 3.41
N LEU A 76 14.57 28.65 4.65
CA LEU A 76 13.36 28.10 5.21
C LEU A 76 12.12 28.58 4.45
N LYS A 77 11.98 29.90 4.26
CA LYS A 77 10.87 30.48 3.50
C LYS A 77 10.83 29.93 2.05
N GLU A 78 12.00 29.77 1.44
CA GLU A 78 12.09 29.19 0.10
C GLU A 78 11.71 27.70 0.08
N PHE A 79 12.02 26.95 1.14
CA PHE A 79 11.65 25.56 1.24
C PHE A 79 10.13 25.38 1.45
N GLU A 80 9.48 26.22 2.26
CA GLU A 80 8.03 26.26 2.38
C GLU A 80 7.40 26.58 1.02
N THR A 81 7.93 27.58 0.30
CA THR A 81 7.48 27.93 -1.05
C THR A 81 7.66 26.76 -2.00
N LEU A 82 8.81 26.09 -2.00
CA LEU A 82 9.09 24.92 -2.82
C LEU A 82 8.09 23.79 -2.56
N SER A 83 7.79 23.52 -1.31
CA SER A 83 6.84 22.48 -0.92
C SER A 83 5.43 22.77 -1.42
N LEU A 84 4.98 24.02 -1.29
CA LEU A 84 3.69 24.45 -1.83
C LEU A 84 3.66 24.34 -3.36
N CYS A 85 4.75 24.71 -4.04
CA CYS A 85 4.84 24.58 -5.50
C CYS A 85 4.75 23.12 -5.96
N VAL A 86 5.44 22.19 -5.26
CA VAL A 86 5.35 20.75 -5.53
C VAL A 86 3.92 20.25 -5.31
N LYS A 87 3.31 20.61 -4.19
CA LYS A 87 1.93 20.23 -3.85
C LYS A 87 0.91 20.73 -4.88
N ASN A 88 1.13 21.93 -5.42
CA ASN A 88 0.26 22.54 -6.42
C ASN A 88 0.58 22.08 -7.86
N GLY A 89 1.66 21.37 -8.09
CA GLY A 89 2.10 20.92 -9.42
C GLY A 89 2.71 22.06 -10.25
N ASP A 90 3.16 23.15 -9.63
CA ASP A 90 3.76 24.32 -10.32
C ASP A 90 5.25 24.09 -10.59
N ILE A 91 5.55 23.45 -11.72
CA ILE A 91 6.93 23.16 -12.16
C ILE A 91 7.77 24.44 -12.34
N LYS A 92 7.15 25.55 -12.77
CA LYS A 92 7.88 26.82 -12.96
C LYS A 92 8.38 27.38 -11.63
N CYS A 93 7.51 27.37 -10.63
CA CYS A 93 7.84 27.76 -9.28
C CYS A 93 8.92 26.84 -8.68
N VAL A 94 8.76 25.52 -8.80
CA VAL A 94 9.76 24.54 -8.33
C VAL A 94 11.12 24.79 -8.97
N LYS A 95 11.15 25.01 -10.30
CA LYS A 95 12.38 25.31 -11.03
C LYS A 95 13.09 26.53 -10.47
N LYS A 96 12.38 27.63 -10.26
CA LYS A 96 12.92 28.88 -9.71
C LYS A 96 13.51 28.70 -8.30
N SER A 97 12.82 27.97 -7.42
CA SER A 97 13.30 27.71 -6.06
C SER A 97 14.54 26.84 -6.04
N ILE A 98 14.60 25.77 -6.88
CA ILE A 98 15.76 24.88 -6.97
C ILE A 98 16.96 25.60 -7.59
N GLU A 99 16.78 26.44 -8.60
CA GLU A 99 17.87 27.23 -9.21
C GLU A 99 18.49 28.18 -8.21
N LYS A 100 17.68 28.76 -7.32
CA LYS A 100 18.18 29.67 -6.28
C LYS A 100 18.82 28.93 -5.11
N TYR A 101 18.26 27.80 -4.70
CA TYR A 101 18.70 27.01 -3.55
C TYR A 101 18.75 25.51 -3.87
N PRO A 102 19.73 25.01 -4.65
CA PRO A 102 19.77 23.59 -5.07
C PRO A 102 19.76 22.59 -3.92
N LYS A 103 20.33 22.98 -2.76
CA LYS A 103 20.39 22.13 -1.56
C LYS A 103 19.01 21.78 -0.97
N LEU A 104 17.96 22.55 -1.31
CA LEU A 104 16.60 22.26 -0.83
C LEU A 104 16.08 20.90 -1.29
N LEU A 105 16.59 20.33 -2.39
CA LEU A 105 16.26 18.98 -2.84
C LEU A 105 16.71 17.89 -1.87
N SER A 106 17.72 18.14 -1.05
CA SER A 106 18.22 17.17 -0.07
C SER A 106 17.56 17.29 1.30
N TYR A 107 16.75 18.32 1.54
CA TYR A 107 16.07 18.50 2.81
C TYR A 107 14.91 17.54 2.96
N LYS A 108 14.75 16.99 4.17
CA LYS A 108 13.63 16.13 4.58
C LYS A 108 12.83 16.87 5.64
N PHE A 109 11.53 17.02 5.41
CA PHE A 109 10.63 17.63 6.39
C PHE A 109 10.35 16.74 7.58
N HIS A 110 10.20 15.47 7.28
CA HIS A 110 9.77 14.45 8.21
C HIS A 110 10.49 13.15 7.85
N PRO A 111 10.75 12.24 8.80
CA PRO A 111 11.38 10.96 8.50
C PRO A 111 10.63 10.18 7.42
N TYR A 112 9.38 10.54 7.19
CA TYR A 112 8.45 9.87 6.30
C TYR A 112 7.86 10.78 5.21
N ALA A 113 8.41 11.97 5.00
CA ALA A 113 7.93 12.90 3.98
C ALA A 113 9.09 13.59 3.27
N SER A 114 9.29 13.25 2.02
CA SER A 114 10.16 13.95 1.08
C SER A 114 9.34 14.81 0.12
N LEU A 115 9.99 15.66 -0.68
CA LEU A 115 9.30 16.36 -1.77
C LEU A 115 8.61 15.40 -2.75
N LEU A 116 9.16 14.18 -2.93
CA LEU A 116 8.53 13.14 -3.74
C LEU A 116 7.21 12.64 -3.13
N THR A 117 7.13 12.55 -1.81
CA THR A 117 5.88 12.19 -1.12
C THR A 117 4.78 13.20 -1.38
N ALA A 118 5.11 14.50 -1.50
CA ALA A 118 4.14 15.55 -1.82
C ALA A 118 3.54 15.44 -3.24
N THR A 119 4.16 14.65 -4.13
CA THR A 119 3.59 14.35 -5.45
C THR A 119 2.46 13.30 -5.41
N LEU A 120 2.36 12.55 -4.30
CA LEU A 120 1.28 11.62 -4.03
C LEU A 120 0.09 12.40 -3.47
N LYS A 121 -0.84 12.76 -4.33
CA LYS A 121 -1.98 13.61 -3.98
C LYS A 121 -3.11 12.78 -3.39
N TYR A 122 -3.74 13.34 -2.36
CA TYR A 122 -4.93 12.77 -1.74
C TYR A 122 -6.06 13.79 -1.91
N LYS A 123 -7.17 13.36 -2.52
CA LYS A 123 -8.32 14.21 -2.80
C LYS A 123 -9.56 13.62 -2.13
N ASN A 124 -10.56 14.46 -1.90
CA ASN A 124 -11.89 14.03 -1.45
C ASN A 124 -11.83 13.05 -0.26
N ILE A 125 -11.20 13.49 0.83
CA ILE A 125 -11.11 12.67 2.03
C ILE A 125 -12.47 12.68 2.73
N GLU A 126 -13.18 11.57 2.68
CA GLU A 126 -14.40 11.37 3.41
C GLU A 126 -14.10 10.75 4.79
N ARG A 127 -14.64 11.34 5.84
CA ARG A 127 -14.52 10.81 7.20
C ARG A 127 -15.85 10.23 7.67
N ASN A 128 -15.79 9.12 8.39
CA ASN A 128 -16.98 8.58 9.04
C ASN A 128 -17.37 9.40 10.28
N LYS A 129 -18.51 9.06 10.90
CA LYS A 129 -19.03 9.72 12.10
C LYS A 129 -18.09 9.71 13.32
N TYR A 130 -17.02 8.92 13.30
CA TYR A 130 -16.01 8.83 14.34
C TYR A 130 -14.70 9.57 13.96
N GLY A 131 -14.70 10.33 12.85
CA GLY A 131 -13.53 11.06 12.38
C GLY A 131 -12.50 10.22 11.61
N PHE A 132 -12.72 8.90 11.47
CA PHE A 132 -11.83 8.03 10.69
C PHE A 132 -12.06 8.22 9.19
N ILE A 133 -10.99 8.07 8.40
CA ILE A 133 -11.08 8.15 6.96
C ILE A 133 -11.88 6.93 6.45
N ALA A 134 -13.00 7.22 5.80
CA ALA A 134 -13.87 6.24 5.19
C ALA A 134 -13.53 6.03 3.71
N LYS A 135 -13.12 7.11 3.01
CA LYS A 135 -12.75 7.10 1.61
C LYS A 135 -11.68 8.13 1.34
N VAL A 136 -10.80 7.83 0.41
CA VAL A 136 -9.78 8.74 -0.12
C VAL A 136 -9.67 8.51 -1.62
N ASP A 137 -9.70 9.57 -2.38
CA ASP A 137 -9.33 9.52 -3.79
C ASP A 137 -7.84 9.81 -3.90
N PHE A 138 -7.11 8.86 -4.48
CA PHE A 138 -5.68 8.98 -4.70
C PHE A 138 -5.39 9.73 -5.99
N GLY A 139 -4.31 10.49 -6.00
CA GLY A 139 -3.77 11.12 -7.18
C GLY A 139 -2.24 10.98 -7.19
N PHE A 140 -1.66 11.10 -8.36
CA PHE A 140 -0.21 11.09 -8.55
C PHE A 140 0.19 12.15 -9.58
N ASP A 141 1.09 13.05 -9.18
CA ASP A 141 1.68 14.03 -10.10
C ASP A 141 2.99 13.48 -10.66
N GLU A 142 2.87 12.57 -11.62
CA GLU A 142 4.00 11.91 -12.25
C GLU A 142 4.97 12.91 -12.89
N LYS A 143 4.46 13.96 -13.53
CA LYS A 143 5.30 15.00 -14.16
C LYS A 143 6.17 15.71 -13.13
N MET A 144 5.60 16.05 -11.98
CA MET A 144 6.33 16.69 -10.89
C MET A 144 7.34 15.72 -10.27
N PHE A 145 6.96 14.46 -10.06
CA PHE A 145 7.85 13.41 -9.56
C PHE A 145 9.08 13.26 -10.45
N ASP A 146 8.86 13.04 -11.75
CA ASP A 146 9.95 12.85 -12.73
C ASP A 146 10.79 14.12 -12.87
N PHE A 147 10.20 15.30 -12.77
CA PHE A 147 10.91 16.57 -12.78
C PHE A 147 11.86 16.69 -11.57
N LEU A 148 11.39 16.42 -10.35
CA LEU A 148 12.23 16.46 -9.14
C LEU A 148 13.40 15.47 -9.23
N VAL A 149 13.14 14.25 -9.68
CA VAL A 149 14.18 13.24 -9.90
C VAL A 149 15.19 13.71 -10.95
N SER A 150 14.75 14.31 -12.06
CA SER A 150 15.63 14.87 -13.10
C SER A 150 16.52 16.01 -12.60
N LYS A 151 16.11 16.68 -11.51
CA LYS A 151 16.88 17.74 -10.85
C LYS A 151 17.80 17.24 -9.74
N GLY A 152 17.92 15.92 -9.58
CA GLY A 152 18.82 15.29 -8.63
C GLY A 152 18.20 14.97 -7.27
N HIS A 153 16.85 15.07 -7.14
CA HIS A 153 16.21 14.54 -5.94
C HIS A 153 16.41 13.02 -5.91
N ARG A 154 16.99 12.53 -4.84
CA ARG A 154 17.23 11.09 -4.65
C ARG A 154 15.89 10.36 -4.53
N VAL A 155 15.70 9.27 -5.29
CA VAL A 155 14.43 8.55 -5.30
C VAL A 155 14.23 7.78 -4.00
N TYR A 156 15.28 7.20 -3.45
CA TYR A 156 15.24 6.58 -2.13
C TYR A 156 15.94 7.49 -1.10
N GLY A 157 15.19 7.91 -0.14
CA GLY A 157 15.66 8.75 0.96
C GLY A 157 14.70 8.74 2.15
N ASP A 158 13.62 7.97 2.02
CA ASP A 158 12.47 7.95 2.91
C ASP A 158 11.86 6.54 2.90
N ASP A 159 11.85 5.88 4.05
CA ASP A 159 11.41 4.50 4.20
C ASP A 159 9.89 4.34 4.02
N MET A 160 9.12 5.43 4.02
CA MET A 160 7.67 5.40 3.81
C MET A 160 7.27 5.57 2.35
N LEU A 161 8.04 6.30 1.56
CA LEU A 161 7.69 6.57 0.16
C LEU A 161 7.39 5.29 -0.65
N PRO A 162 8.18 4.19 -0.55
CA PRO A 162 7.88 2.97 -1.29
C PRO A 162 6.53 2.36 -0.89
N PHE A 163 6.15 2.39 0.39
CA PHE A 163 4.85 1.89 0.85
C PHE A 163 3.69 2.78 0.39
N LEU A 164 3.87 4.09 0.44
CA LEU A 164 2.87 5.05 -0.03
C LEU A 164 2.63 4.95 -1.54
N LEU A 165 3.68 4.75 -2.33
CA LEU A 165 3.57 4.49 -3.76
C LEU A 165 2.76 3.22 -4.06
N LEU A 166 3.03 2.15 -3.30
CA LEU A 166 2.30 0.89 -3.47
C LEU A 166 0.83 1.00 -3.07
N GLN A 167 0.51 1.80 -2.04
CA GLN A 167 -0.87 2.05 -1.60
C GLN A 167 -1.65 2.96 -2.54
N ASN A 168 -0.97 3.79 -3.31
CA ASN A 168 -1.62 4.77 -4.16
C ASN A 168 -2.20 4.11 -5.42
N GLU A 169 -3.52 4.05 -5.51
CA GLU A 169 -4.25 3.45 -6.64
C GLU A 169 -4.05 4.23 -7.96
N ALA A 170 -3.69 5.52 -7.89
CA ALA A 170 -3.41 6.33 -9.08
C ALA A 170 -2.03 6.05 -9.69
N VAL A 171 -1.14 5.36 -8.98
CA VAL A 171 0.14 4.92 -9.53
C VAL A 171 -0.03 3.53 -10.11
N SER A 172 0.19 3.36 -11.41
CA SER A 172 0.09 2.04 -12.07
C SER A 172 1.13 1.07 -11.54
N ASP A 173 0.90 -0.25 -11.71
CA ASP A 173 1.87 -1.27 -11.30
C ASP A 173 3.20 -1.12 -12.04
N GLU A 174 3.16 -0.76 -13.33
CA GLU A 174 4.35 -0.51 -14.15
C GLU A 174 5.17 0.67 -13.60
N LYS A 175 4.49 1.77 -13.24
CA LYS A 175 5.18 2.94 -12.68
C LYS A 175 5.70 2.66 -11.28
N CYS A 176 4.96 1.93 -10.45
CA CYS A 176 5.47 1.45 -9.16
C CYS A 176 6.74 0.61 -9.35
N LEU A 177 6.74 -0.34 -10.28
CA LEU A 177 7.89 -1.17 -10.58
C LEU A 177 9.11 -0.35 -11.04
N GLU A 178 8.89 0.63 -11.92
CA GLU A 178 9.94 1.54 -12.38
C GLU A 178 10.58 2.28 -11.19
N ILE A 179 9.74 2.87 -10.33
CA ILE A 179 10.22 3.65 -9.19
C ILE A 179 10.91 2.77 -8.14
N ILE A 180 10.36 1.59 -7.83
CA ILE A 180 10.96 0.64 -6.88
C ILE A 180 12.34 0.17 -7.39
N LYS A 181 12.52 -0.03 -8.70
CA LYS A 181 13.84 -0.33 -9.27
C LYS A 181 14.83 0.81 -9.05
N LYS A 182 14.43 2.04 -9.33
CA LYS A 182 15.26 3.22 -9.07
C LYS A 182 15.62 3.37 -7.59
N MET A 183 14.65 3.11 -6.68
CA MET A 183 14.94 3.12 -5.24
C MET A 183 15.96 2.08 -4.84
N ARG A 184 15.88 0.86 -5.41
CA ARG A 184 16.87 -0.19 -5.18
C ARG A 184 18.25 0.23 -5.69
N ASP A 185 18.32 0.81 -6.88
CA ASP A 185 19.57 1.30 -7.47
C ASP A 185 20.18 2.44 -6.61
N ASP A 186 19.35 3.22 -5.94
CA ASP A 186 19.73 4.22 -4.93
C ASP A 186 20.10 3.59 -3.56
N GLY A 187 20.06 2.27 -3.42
CA GLY A 187 20.49 1.54 -2.23
C GLY A 187 19.37 1.12 -1.28
N MET A 188 18.09 1.11 -1.73
CA MET A 188 16.99 0.56 -0.93
C MET A 188 17.11 -0.96 -0.80
N ASP A 189 17.02 -1.46 0.43
CA ASP A 189 16.80 -2.89 0.67
C ASP A 189 15.33 -3.24 0.37
N LEU A 190 15.11 -4.19 -0.55
CA LEU A 190 13.76 -4.66 -0.86
C LEU A 190 13.10 -5.46 0.28
N GLY A 191 13.87 -5.84 1.29
CA GLY A 191 13.37 -6.49 2.52
C GLY A 191 12.93 -5.52 3.62
N ILE A 192 12.90 -4.20 3.34
CA ILE A 192 12.47 -3.22 4.36
C ILE A 192 11.06 -3.53 4.85
N LYS A 193 10.85 -3.26 6.13
CA LYS A 193 9.55 -3.35 6.78
C LYS A 193 8.94 -1.96 6.90
N MET A 194 7.62 -1.93 6.80
CA MET A 194 6.88 -0.69 6.99
C MET A 194 7.13 -0.15 8.40
N PRO A 195 7.53 1.12 8.56
CA PRO A 195 7.63 1.75 9.86
C PRO A 195 6.32 1.55 10.65
N TYR A 196 6.42 1.23 11.94
CA TYR A 196 5.31 0.89 12.86
C TYR A 196 4.58 -0.45 12.63
N TYR A 197 4.84 -1.16 11.52
CA TYR A 197 4.18 -2.44 11.20
C TYR A 197 5.22 -3.49 10.86
N GLU A 198 5.76 -4.16 11.89
CA GLU A 198 6.86 -5.13 11.78
C GLU A 198 6.55 -6.29 10.81
N ASN A 199 5.27 -6.52 10.54
CA ASN A 199 4.79 -7.63 9.72
C ASN A 199 4.44 -7.23 8.28
N THR A 200 4.56 -5.95 7.93
CA THR A 200 4.25 -5.46 6.60
C THR A 200 5.53 -5.19 5.82
N THR A 201 5.77 -5.98 4.79
CA THR A 201 6.89 -5.87 3.87
C THR A 201 6.41 -5.32 2.52
N LEU A 202 7.33 -4.88 1.67
CA LEU A 202 6.99 -4.29 0.37
C LEU A 202 6.24 -5.25 -0.54
N ASP A 203 6.60 -6.54 -0.54
CA ASP A 203 5.93 -7.58 -1.32
C ASP A 203 4.46 -7.75 -0.88
N ILE A 204 4.21 -7.83 0.42
CA ILE A 204 2.87 -7.90 1.00
C ILE A 204 2.07 -6.65 0.64
N GLN A 205 2.68 -5.47 0.79
CA GLN A 205 2.01 -4.21 0.46
C GLN A 205 1.67 -4.10 -1.03
N ALA A 206 2.57 -4.56 -1.90
CA ALA A 206 2.35 -4.58 -3.35
C ALA A 206 1.18 -5.50 -3.73
N LEU A 207 1.08 -6.66 -3.10
CA LEU A 207 0.00 -7.61 -3.35
C LEU A 207 -1.34 -7.13 -2.82
N ASP A 208 -1.37 -6.59 -1.60
CA ASP A 208 -2.58 -6.03 -0.98
C ASP A 208 -3.17 -4.84 -1.78
N ASN A 209 -2.34 -4.17 -2.56
CA ASN A 209 -2.74 -3.03 -3.40
C ASN A 209 -2.74 -3.33 -4.91
N TYR A 210 -2.86 -4.60 -5.30
CA TYR A 210 -2.97 -5.02 -6.70
C TYR A 210 -1.83 -4.54 -7.61
N LYS A 211 -0.56 -4.68 -7.12
CA LYS A 211 0.67 -4.41 -7.86
C LYS A 211 1.46 -5.72 -8.12
N PRO A 212 0.92 -6.69 -8.90
CA PRO A 212 1.52 -8.03 -9.03
C PRO A 212 2.89 -8.03 -9.71
N LYS A 213 3.16 -7.15 -10.67
CA LYS A 213 4.47 -7.05 -11.33
C LYS A 213 5.55 -6.56 -10.38
N THR A 214 5.20 -5.54 -9.59
CA THR A 214 6.09 -5.00 -8.55
C THR A 214 6.36 -6.03 -7.46
N ALA A 215 5.32 -6.74 -6.99
CA ALA A 215 5.47 -7.81 -6.03
C ALA A 215 6.38 -8.94 -6.53
N ALA A 216 6.16 -9.39 -7.78
CA ALA A 216 6.99 -10.42 -8.40
C ALA A 216 8.47 -10.00 -8.49
N TYR A 217 8.73 -8.73 -8.80
CA TYR A 217 10.08 -8.18 -8.81
C TYR A 217 10.72 -8.18 -7.42
N ILE A 218 10.00 -7.72 -6.40
CA ILE A 218 10.47 -7.68 -5.02
C ILE A 218 10.79 -9.10 -4.53
N LEU A 219 9.89 -10.05 -4.76
CA LEU A 219 10.07 -11.45 -4.38
C LEU A 219 11.25 -12.13 -5.07
N LYS A 220 11.54 -11.76 -6.31
CA LYS A 220 12.67 -12.30 -7.07
C LYS A 220 14.01 -11.76 -6.60
N ASN A 221 14.07 -10.49 -6.18
CA ASN A 221 15.31 -9.75 -5.96
C ASN A 221 15.55 -9.36 -4.49
N GLY A 222 14.54 -9.47 -3.64
CA GLY A 222 14.62 -9.18 -2.22
C GLY A 222 14.90 -10.44 -1.37
N GLN A 223 15.14 -10.23 -0.08
CA GLN A 223 15.10 -11.32 0.87
C GLN A 223 13.65 -11.78 1.03
N LYS A 224 13.42 -13.09 0.99
CA LYS A 224 12.09 -13.65 1.29
C LYS A 224 11.69 -13.21 2.70
N SER A 225 10.56 -12.50 2.81
CA SER A 225 10.06 -12.11 4.11
C SER A 225 9.79 -13.36 4.95
N GLN A 226 10.16 -13.34 6.23
CA GLN A 226 9.90 -14.44 7.17
C GLN A 226 8.39 -14.73 7.32
N PHE A 227 7.55 -13.79 6.89
CA PHE A 227 6.07 -13.85 6.95
C PHE A 227 5.45 -14.48 5.73
N PHE A 228 6.26 -14.96 4.78
CA PHE A 228 5.79 -15.51 3.52
C PHE A 228 4.96 -16.79 3.66
N ASN A 229 5.05 -17.49 4.79
CA ASN A 229 4.31 -18.71 5.04
C ASN A 229 2.80 -18.44 5.22
N GLY A 230 2.06 -18.42 4.11
CA GLY A 230 0.60 -18.37 4.06
C GLY A 230 -0.03 -16.99 4.21
N PHE A 231 0.71 -15.94 4.58
CA PHE A 231 0.14 -14.60 4.74
C PHE A 231 -0.40 -14.02 3.42
N PRO A 232 0.26 -14.18 2.29
CA PRO A 232 -0.23 -13.73 0.99
C PRO A 232 -1.56 -14.37 0.58
N LEU A 233 -1.70 -15.69 0.69
CA LEU A 233 -2.96 -16.37 0.40
C LEU A 233 -4.07 -15.95 1.36
N LYS A 234 -3.73 -15.58 2.59
CA LYS A 234 -4.65 -14.99 3.55
C LYS A 234 -5.14 -13.61 3.09
N ILE A 235 -4.31 -12.82 2.43
CA ILE A 235 -4.73 -11.55 1.82
C ILE A 235 -5.74 -11.80 0.70
N ALA A 236 -5.44 -12.69 -0.26
CA ALA A 236 -6.36 -13.03 -1.34
C ALA A 236 -7.70 -13.58 -0.80
N TYR A 237 -7.64 -14.49 0.16
CA TYR A 237 -8.85 -14.96 0.87
C TYR A 237 -9.61 -13.79 1.51
N GLY A 238 -8.90 -12.83 2.13
CA GLY A 238 -9.46 -11.64 2.74
C GLY A 238 -10.15 -10.72 1.75
N HIS A 239 -9.53 -10.50 0.61
CA HIS A 239 -10.11 -9.72 -0.47
C HIS A 239 -11.42 -10.35 -0.97
N ILE A 240 -11.41 -11.67 -1.23
CA ILE A 240 -12.60 -12.39 -1.69
C ILE A 240 -13.73 -12.28 -0.66
N MET A 241 -13.45 -12.55 0.61
CA MET A 241 -14.45 -12.44 1.68
C MET A 241 -14.92 -10.99 1.89
N GLY A 242 -14.01 -10.02 1.75
CA GLY A 242 -14.31 -8.59 1.81
C GLY A 242 -15.27 -8.16 0.69
N PHE A 243 -15.00 -8.58 -0.54
CA PHE A 243 -15.84 -8.29 -1.70
C PHE A 243 -17.29 -8.73 -1.46
N PHE A 244 -17.50 -9.97 -1.02
CA PHE A 244 -18.86 -10.46 -0.74
C PHE A 244 -19.53 -9.71 0.41
N LYS A 245 -18.78 -9.38 1.46
CA LYS A 245 -19.29 -8.61 2.61
C LYS A 245 -19.71 -7.19 2.21
N GLU A 246 -18.91 -6.49 1.44
CA GLU A 246 -19.18 -5.12 0.97
C GLU A 246 -20.39 -5.04 0.03
N ASN A 247 -20.71 -6.15 -0.65
CA ASN A 247 -21.89 -6.27 -1.50
C ASN A 247 -23.10 -6.93 -0.80
N ASN A 248 -23.09 -7.02 0.54
CA ASN A 248 -24.16 -7.61 1.35
C ASN A 248 -24.50 -9.06 0.97
N ALA A 249 -23.52 -9.82 0.51
CA ALA A 249 -23.63 -11.19 0.02
C ALA A 249 -22.70 -12.15 0.80
N SER A 250 -22.59 -11.96 2.12
CA SER A 250 -21.70 -12.74 2.99
C SER A 250 -22.03 -14.23 3.00
N PHE A 251 -21.00 -15.05 3.20
CA PHE A 251 -21.15 -16.49 3.42
C PHE A 251 -21.68 -16.80 4.83
N GLU A 252 -22.39 -17.93 4.96
CA GLU A 252 -22.78 -18.50 6.24
C GLU A 252 -21.59 -19.17 6.96
N LYS A 253 -21.88 -19.77 8.12
CA LYS A 253 -20.88 -20.55 8.87
C LYS A 253 -20.23 -21.61 7.97
N LYS A 254 -18.93 -21.85 8.18
CA LYS A 254 -18.11 -22.82 7.41
C LYS A 254 -18.02 -22.51 5.91
N LEU A 255 -18.14 -21.25 5.52
CA LEU A 255 -18.06 -20.77 4.12
C LEU A 255 -19.21 -21.27 3.22
N LYS A 256 -20.35 -21.66 3.75
CA LYS A 256 -21.50 -22.06 2.95
C LYS A 256 -22.05 -20.86 2.17
N ALA A 257 -22.23 -21.02 0.86
CA ALA A 257 -22.74 -19.96 0.00
C ALA A 257 -24.20 -19.64 0.30
N THR A 258 -24.55 -18.35 0.29
CA THR A 258 -25.93 -17.87 0.37
C THR A 258 -26.50 -17.66 -1.03
N PRO A 259 -27.84 -17.63 -1.21
CA PRO A 259 -28.42 -17.28 -2.51
C PRO A 259 -27.87 -15.97 -3.08
N LYS A 260 -27.66 -14.96 -2.24
CA LYS A 260 -27.07 -13.67 -2.64
C LYS A 260 -25.61 -13.79 -3.09
N SER A 261 -24.79 -14.63 -2.42
CA SER A 261 -23.39 -14.82 -2.85
C SER A 261 -23.31 -15.57 -4.17
N ILE A 262 -24.21 -16.54 -4.43
CA ILE A 262 -24.30 -17.25 -5.70
C ILE A 262 -24.77 -16.30 -6.83
N GLU A 263 -25.72 -15.42 -6.56
CA GLU A 263 -26.18 -14.42 -7.53
C GLU A 263 -25.06 -13.43 -7.85
N LEU A 264 -24.39 -12.89 -6.82
CA LEU A 264 -23.27 -11.96 -6.99
C LEU A 264 -22.12 -12.57 -7.79
N SER A 265 -21.80 -13.86 -7.59
CA SER A 265 -20.74 -14.56 -8.32
C SER A 265 -20.96 -14.66 -9.83
N LYS A 266 -22.20 -14.49 -10.31
CA LYS A 266 -22.53 -14.47 -11.73
C LYS A 266 -22.43 -13.08 -12.37
N SER A 267 -22.19 -12.03 -11.57
CA SER A 267 -22.15 -10.65 -12.04
C SER A 267 -20.84 -10.30 -12.74
N GLU A 268 -20.88 -9.37 -13.68
CA GLU A 268 -19.68 -8.78 -14.30
C GLU A 268 -18.76 -8.09 -13.27
N LYS A 269 -19.33 -7.55 -12.20
CA LYS A 269 -18.58 -6.96 -11.10
C LYS A 269 -17.69 -8.00 -10.41
N TYR A 270 -18.22 -9.19 -10.14
CA TYR A 270 -17.46 -10.29 -9.56
C TYR A 270 -16.39 -10.80 -10.52
N LYS A 271 -16.70 -10.99 -11.80
CA LYS A 271 -15.73 -11.46 -12.80
C LYS A 271 -14.52 -10.53 -12.87
N LYS A 272 -14.75 -9.23 -12.99
CA LYS A 272 -13.67 -8.22 -13.00
C LYS A 272 -12.84 -8.22 -11.71
N PHE A 273 -13.49 -8.43 -10.58
CA PHE A 273 -12.82 -8.52 -9.29
C PHE A 273 -11.95 -9.78 -9.23
N ILE A 274 -12.52 -10.94 -9.57
CA ILE A 274 -11.82 -12.22 -9.45
C ILE A 274 -10.64 -12.33 -10.45
N ASP A 275 -10.74 -11.72 -11.63
CA ASP A 275 -9.63 -11.66 -12.57
C ASP A 275 -8.42 -10.93 -11.98
N LYS A 276 -8.64 -9.83 -11.25
CA LYS A 276 -7.57 -9.14 -10.52
C LYS A 276 -6.98 -10.01 -9.41
N GLU A 277 -7.81 -10.75 -8.67
CA GLU A 277 -7.33 -11.68 -7.64
C GLU A 277 -6.48 -12.81 -8.25
N PHE A 278 -6.82 -13.29 -9.43
CA PHE A 278 -6.01 -14.30 -10.12
C PHE A 278 -4.62 -13.80 -10.52
N GLU A 279 -4.46 -12.52 -10.89
CA GLU A 279 -3.13 -11.94 -11.13
C GLU A 279 -2.27 -11.96 -9.86
N ILE A 280 -2.88 -11.76 -8.70
CA ILE A 280 -2.22 -11.86 -7.41
C ILE A 280 -1.91 -13.32 -7.07
N LEU A 281 -2.91 -14.21 -7.17
CA LEU A 281 -2.74 -15.64 -6.90
C LEU A 281 -1.62 -16.27 -7.75
N LYS A 282 -1.48 -15.83 -9.00
CA LYS A 282 -0.40 -16.26 -9.90
C LYS A 282 0.99 -15.92 -9.36
N VAL A 283 1.16 -14.79 -8.71
CA VAL A 283 2.43 -14.43 -8.06
C VAL A 283 2.71 -15.34 -6.87
N TYR A 284 1.69 -15.60 -6.05
CA TYR A 284 1.79 -16.43 -4.85
C TYR A 284 2.11 -17.88 -5.11
N LEU A 285 1.38 -18.50 -6.04
CA LEU A 285 1.57 -19.91 -6.35
C LEU A 285 2.96 -20.19 -6.92
N LYS A 286 3.56 -19.19 -7.60
CA LYS A 286 4.96 -19.26 -8.04
C LYS A 286 5.99 -19.14 -6.91
N ALA A 287 5.59 -18.58 -5.78
CA ALA A 287 6.48 -18.29 -4.67
C ALA A 287 6.42 -19.29 -3.49
N ASN A 288 5.77 -20.46 -3.67
CA ASN A 288 5.52 -21.49 -2.66
C ASN A 288 4.52 -21.06 -1.58
N GLY A 289 3.26 -20.89 -1.96
CA GLY A 289 2.17 -20.53 -1.05
C GLY A 289 1.77 -21.68 -0.12
N ASP A 290 1.17 -21.32 1.04
CA ASP A 290 0.60 -22.27 1.99
C ASP A 290 -0.66 -22.93 1.43
N GLU A 291 -0.63 -24.26 1.27
CA GLU A 291 -1.73 -25.08 0.73
C GLU A 291 -3.06 -24.92 1.51
N LYS A 292 -3.00 -24.54 2.79
CA LYS A 292 -4.18 -24.37 3.62
C LYS A 292 -5.10 -23.26 3.13
N PHE A 293 -4.55 -22.08 2.82
CA PHE A 293 -5.37 -20.94 2.39
C PHE A 293 -5.91 -21.11 0.99
N ILE A 294 -5.15 -21.76 0.10
CA ILE A 294 -5.66 -22.05 -1.23
C ILE A 294 -6.80 -23.05 -1.19
N ALA A 295 -6.78 -24.01 -0.24
CA ALA A 295 -7.89 -24.93 -0.03
C ALA A 295 -9.17 -24.21 0.48
N GLU A 296 -9.06 -23.12 1.23
CA GLU A 296 -10.21 -22.30 1.60
C GLU A 296 -10.75 -21.49 0.41
N ILE A 297 -9.87 -20.97 -0.46
CA ILE A 297 -10.26 -20.30 -1.72
C ILE A 297 -10.93 -21.28 -2.68
N GLU A 298 -10.38 -22.49 -2.86
CA GLU A 298 -11.00 -23.59 -3.62
C GLU A 298 -12.43 -23.88 -3.09
N LYS A 299 -12.58 -23.96 -1.77
CA LYS A 299 -13.88 -24.19 -1.15
C LYS A 299 -14.88 -23.09 -1.47
N ILE A 300 -14.47 -21.81 -1.44
CA ILE A 300 -15.35 -20.70 -1.81
C ILE A 300 -15.83 -20.87 -3.25
N PHE A 301 -14.95 -21.13 -4.20
CA PHE A 301 -15.32 -21.32 -5.61
C PHE A 301 -16.21 -22.53 -5.81
N THR A 302 -15.98 -23.61 -5.05
CA THR A 302 -16.85 -24.80 -5.05
C THR A 302 -18.25 -24.48 -4.55
N GLU A 303 -18.38 -23.79 -3.43
CA GLU A 303 -19.66 -23.38 -2.84
C GLU A 303 -20.45 -22.41 -3.73
N LEU A 304 -19.75 -21.57 -4.48
CA LEU A 304 -20.33 -20.66 -5.49
C LEU A 304 -20.67 -21.35 -6.81
N ASN A 305 -20.27 -22.61 -7.00
CA ASN A 305 -20.31 -23.30 -8.29
C ASN A 305 -19.56 -22.54 -9.40
N ASP A 306 -18.47 -21.86 -9.04
CA ASP A 306 -17.64 -21.06 -9.94
C ASP A 306 -16.57 -21.94 -10.63
N LYS A 307 -16.98 -22.63 -11.69
CA LYS A 307 -16.14 -23.56 -12.46
C LYS A 307 -14.97 -22.86 -13.11
N GLU A 308 -15.17 -21.66 -13.63
CA GLU A 308 -14.14 -20.89 -14.31
C GLU A 308 -12.98 -20.58 -13.37
N SER A 309 -13.27 -20.14 -12.15
CA SER A 309 -12.25 -19.89 -11.15
C SER A 309 -11.51 -21.14 -10.70
N LEU A 310 -12.20 -22.28 -10.58
CA LEU A 310 -11.58 -23.56 -10.27
C LEU A 310 -10.65 -24.01 -11.40
N GLU A 311 -11.04 -23.89 -12.67
CA GLU A 311 -10.17 -24.18 -13.81
C GLU A 311 -8.95 -23.24 -13.87
N LYS A 312 -9.11 -21.97 -13.52
CA LYS A 312 -7.99 -21.03 -13.40
C LYS A 312 -6.99 -21.46 -12.33
N LEU A 313 -7.45 -21.95 -11.17
CA LEU A 313 -6.58 -22.51 -10.14
C LEU A 313 -5.77 -23.69 -10.64
N GLU A 314 -6.40 -24.64 -11.35
CA GLU A 314 -5.70 -25.79 -11.96
C GLU A 314 -4.64 -25.34 -12.99
N LYS A 315 -4.97 -24.38 -13.85
CA LYS A 315 -4.02 -23.81 -14.84
C LYS A 315 -2.81 -23.14 -14.16
N LEU A 316 -2.98 -22.66 -12.94
CA LEU A 316 -1.89 -22.13 -12.12
C LEU A 316 -1.05 -23.23 -11.45
N GLY A 317 -1.42 -24.49 -11.60
CA GLY A 317 -0.69 -25.66 -11.08
C GLY A 317 -1.19 -26.15 -9.72
N TYR A 318 -2.31 -25.64 -9.24
CA TYR A 318 -2.92 -26.15 -8.00
C TYR A 318 -3.70 -27.44 -8.28
N LYS A 319 -3.46 -28.45 -7.44
CA LYS A 319 -4.20 -29.71 -7.52
C LYS A 319 -5.49 -29.63 -6.72
N LEU A 320 -6.61 -29.45 -7.41
CA LEU A 320 -7.94 -29.44 -6.78
C LEU A 320 -8.22 -30.80 -6.08
N LYS A 321 -8.98 -30.75 -5.00
CA LYS A 321 -9.46 -31.98 -4.34
C LYS A 321 -10.33 -32.77 -5.28
N LYS A 322 -10.08 -34.08 -5.40
CA LYS A 322 -10.79 -34.97 -6.35
C LYS A 322 -12.32 -34.88 -6.28
N ASP A 323 -12.86 -34.76 -5.08
CA ASP A 323 -14.32 -34.69 -4.83
C ASP A 323 -14.95 -33.44 -5.48
N ASN A 324 -14.22 -32.33 -5.54
CA ASN A 324 -14.70 -31.08 -6.12
C ASN A 324 -14.73 -31.16 -7.65
N LEU A 325 -13.71 -31.77 -8.26
CA LEU A 325 -13.65 -31.98 -9.70
C LEU A 325 -14.71 -32.97 -10.22
N GLU A 326 -14.93 -34.07 -9.50
CA GLU A 326 -15.94 -35.05 -9.89
C GLU A 326 -17.36 -34.47 -9.81
N ASN A 327 -17.68 -33.69 -8.79
CA ASN A 327 -18.96 -33.02 -8.66
C ASN A 327 -19.21 -32.02 -9.81
N ILE A 328 -18.17 -31.28 -10.21
CA ILE A 328 -18.26 -30.34 -11.34
C ILE A 328 -18.44 -31.10 -12.65
N ARG A 329 -17.73 -32.23 -12.86
CA ARG A 329 -17.84 -33.07 -14.06
C ARG A 329 -19.19 -33.77 -14.14
N ARG A 330 -19.68 -34.39 -13.05
CA ARG A 330 -20.99 -35.06 -13.02
C ARG A 330 -22.17 -34.13 -13.32
N GLN A 331 -22.14 -32.89 -12.92
CA GLN A 331 -23.16 -31.89 -13.27
C GLN A 331 -23.14 -31.48 -14.75
N ASN A 332 -22.01 -31.68 -15.46
CA ASN A 332 -21.88 -31.38 -16.89
C ASN A 332 -22.31 -32.55 -17.80
N PHE A 333 -22.29 -33.78 -17.31
CA PHE A 333 -22.65 -34.98 -18.09
C PHE A 333 -24.04 -35.52 -17.75
N GLY A 334 -24.76 -34.84 -16.85
CA GLY A 334 -26.12 -35.22 -16.44
C GLY A 334 -27.25 -34.43 -17.13
N LYS A 335 -26.99 -33.84 -18.32
CA LYS A 335 -28.00 -33.24 -19.19
C LYS A 335 -28.05 -33.93 -20.52
#